data_01b1cc47e9bb8887889d0ae9e352ac57
#
_entry.id   01b1cc47e9bb8887889d0ae9e352ac57
#
_cell.length_a   1.000
_cell.length_b   1.000
_cell.length_c   1.000
_cell.angle_alpha   90.00
_cell.angle_beta   90.00
_cell.angle_gamma   90.00
#
_symmetry.space_group_name_H-M   'P 1'
#
loop_
_entity.id
_entity.type
_entity.pdbx_description
1 polymer ?
#
loop_
_entity_poly.entity_id
_entity_poly.type
_entity_poly.pdbx_seq_one_letter_code
_entity_poly.pdbx_strand_id
1 'polypeptide(L)'
;MLESGAHDQLRMDEAYADFIARYPSYAETGLIDNLRATEYRRLDEHRQVYLDYTGGSLYAESQLRKHFELMRFGVFGNPHSANPTSTAMTEHVERARRYVLGYFNASADDYILAFTQNASGALKLVGESFPFAPGSRYLLSFDNHNSVNGIREFARAKGATVAYAPLVMPGLN
;
A
#
# COMPACT_ATOMS: atom_id res chain seq x y z
N MET A 1 -42.24 -3.99 10.30
CA MET A 1 -40.85 -3.47 10.15
C MET A 1 -39.91 -3.84 11.31
N LEU A 2 -40.37 -4.14 12.52
CA LEU A 2 -39.52 -4.54 13.65
C LEU A 2 -39.13 -6.05 13.65
N GLU A 3 -39.94 -6.92 13.05
CA GLU A 3 -39.64 -8.37 12.97
C GLU A 3 -38.56 -8.74 11.95
N SER A 4 -38.40 -7.96 10.91
CA SER A 4 -37.35 -8.19 9.90
C SER A 4 -35.94 -8.00 10.47
N GLY A 5 -35.75 -6.97 11.33
CA GLY A 5 -34.44 -6.69 11.91
C GLY A 5 -33.96 -7.74 12.92
N ALA A 6 -34.85 -8.33 13.70
CA ALA A 6 -34.51 -9.38 14.66
C ALA A 6 -34.15 -10.70 13.96
N HIS A 7 -34.85 -11.03 12.88
CA HIS A 7 -34.54 -12.23 12.08
C HIS A 7 -33.20 -12.08 11.33
N ASP A 8 -32.90 -10.91 10.80
CA ASP A 8 -31.63 -10.64 10.14
C ASP A 8 -30.47 -10.69 11.15
N GLN A 9 -30.66 -10.20 12.39
CA GLN A 9 -29.63 -10.27 13.42
C GLN A 9 -29.35 -11.73 13.84
N LEU A 10 -30.37 -12.56 14.03
CA LEU A 10 -30.19 -13.99 14.36
C LEU A 10 -29.40 -14.72 13.27
N ARG A 11 -29.69 -14.47 12.01
CA ARG A 11 -28.95 -15.05 10.89
C ARG A 11 -27.49 -14.59 10.85
N MET A 12 -27.21 -13.33 11.20
CA MET A 12 -25.84 -12.82 11.30
C MET A 12 -25.07 -13.50 12.43
N ASP A 13 -25.70 -13.66 13.59
CA ASP A 13 -25.07 -14.28 14.75
C ASP A 13 -24.76 -15.77 14.49
N GLU A 14 -25.68 -16.51 13.86
CA GLU A 14 -25.46 -17.88 13.43
C GLU A 14 -24.30 -18.00 12.41
N ALA A 15 -24.30 -17.11 11.39
CA ALA A 15 -23.24 -17.09 10.38
C ALA A 15 -21.87 -16.75 10.98
N TYR A 16 -21.86 -15.84 11.97
CA TYR A 16 -20.64 -15.51 12.70
C TYR A 16 -20.15 -16.67 13.57
N ALA A 17 -21.03 -17.37 14.26
CA ALA A 17 -20.67 -18.54 15.04
C ALA A 17 -20.07 -19.65 14.15
N ASP A 18 -20.68 -19.92 12.99
CA ASP A 18 -20.15 -20.87 12.00
C ASP A 18 -18.79 -20.44 11.45
N PHE A 19 -18.61 -19.14 11.21
CA PHE A 19 -17.35 -18.59 10.76
C PHE A 19 -16.24 -18.80 11.79
N ILE A 20 -16.49 -18.47 13.07
CA ILE A 20 -15.53 -18.64 14.16
C ILE A 20 -15.20 -20.12 14.38
N ALA A 21 -16.19 -21.02 14.27
CA ALA A 21 -15.95 -22.46 14.36
C ALA A 21 -15.03 -22.96 13.24
N ARG A 22 -15.15 -22.40 12.05
CA ARG A 22 -14.32 -22.74 10.87
C ARG A 22 -12.93 -22.10 10.91
N TYR A 23 -12.84 -20.88 11.47
CA TYR A 23 -11.62 -20.07 11.51
C TYR A 23 -11.32 -19.57 12.94
N PRO A 24 -10.96 -20.46 13.89
CA PRO A 24 -10.80 -20.12 15.31
C PRO A 24 -9.71 -19.07 15.57
N SER A 25 -8.67 -18.99 14.73
CA SER A 25 -7.63 -17.98 14.83
C SER A 25 -8.13 -16.53 14.60
N TYR A 26 -9.33 -16.36 14.06
CA TYR A 26 -9.95 -15.05 13.90
C TYR A 26 -10.23 -14.37 15.26
N ALA A 27 -10.45 -15.16 16.33
CA ALA A 27 -10.63 -14.63 17.67
C ALA A 27 -9.40 -13.86 18.21
N GLU A 28 -8.21 -14.11 17.62
CA GLU A 28 -6.96 -13.45 17.99
C GLU A 28 -6.83 -12.05 17.34
N THR A 29 -7.74 -11.68 16.43
CA THR A 29 -7.68 -10.41 15.69
C THR A 29 -8.29 -9.21 16.42
N GLY A 30 -8.63 -9.32 17.70
CA GLY A 30 -9.23 -8.24 18.50
C GLY A 30 -8.43 -6.92 18.52
N LEU A 31 -7.11 -6.98 18.27
CA LEU A 31 -6.30 -5.78 18.07
C LEU A 31 -6.76 -4.97 16.84
N ILE A 32 -7.20 -5.64 15.78
CA ILE A 32 -7.71 -5.00 14.55
C ILE A 32 -9.04 -4.29 14.82
N ASP A 33 -9.90 -4.88 15.65
CA ASP A 33 -11.17 -4.25 16.06
C ASP A 33 -10.93 -2.97 16.87
N ASN A 34 -9.95 -3.00 17.77
CA ASN A 34 -9.54 -1.79 18.51
C ASN A 34 -8.95 -0.72 17.57
N LEU A 35 -8.14 -1.13 16.59
CA LEU A 35 -7.59 -0.23 15.58
C LEU A 35 -8.72 0.40 14.74
N ARG A 36 -9.71 -0.40 14.34
CA ARG A 36 -10.90 0.08 13.64
C ARG A 36 -11.67 1.11 14.46
N ALA A 37 -11.93 0.81 15.71
CA ALA A 37 -12.70 1.68 16.59
C ALA A 37 -12.01 3.02 16.90
N THR A 38 -10.68 3.07 16.89
CA THR A 38 -9.90 4.28 17.21
C THR A 38 -9.48 5.07 15.98
N GLU A 39 -8.94 4.38 14.98
CA GLU A 39 -8.31 5.03 13.82
C GLU A 39 -9.22 5.11 12.58
N TYR A 40 -10.26 4.27 12.52
CA TYR A 40 -11.15 4.15 11.36
C TYR A 40 -12.63 4.23 11.70
N ARG A 41 -13.00 4.80 12.88
CA ARG A 41 -14.38 4.84 13.37
C ARG A 41 -15.35 5.52 12.38
N ARG A 42 -14.84 6.39 11.46
CA ARG A 42 -15.64 6.99 10.38
C ARG A 42 -16.30 5.96 9.47
N LEU A 43 -15.76 4.74 9.38
CA LEU A 43 -16.40 3.64 8.64
C LEU A 43 -17.71 3.24 9.32
N ASP A 44 -17.72 3.15 10.64
CA ASP A 44 -18.91 2.78 11.40
C ASP A 44 -19.92 3.94 11.43
N GLU A 45 -19.45 5.17 11.60
CA GLU A 45 -20.27 6.39 11.53
C GLU A 45 -21.01 6.53 10.21
N HIS A 46 -20.36 6.16 9.11
CA HIS A 46 -20.94 6.18 7.76
C HIS A 46 -21.57 4.84 7.34
N ARG A 47 -21.57 3.83 8.21
CA ARG A 47 -22.06 2.47 7.92
C ARG A 47 -21.44 1.87 6.65
N GLN A 48 -20.13 2.04 6.51
CA GLN A 48 -19.37 1.57 5.35
C GLN A 48 -18.52 0.34 5.70
N VAL A 49 -18.53 -0.63 4.78
CA VAL A 49 -17.60 -1.74 4.78
C VAL A 49 -16.58 -1.49 3.67
N TYR A 50 -15.31 -1.35 4.03
CA TYR A 50 -14.24 -1.11 3.07
C TYR A 50 -13.39 -2.38 2.90
N LEU A 51 -13.39 -2.94 1.70
CA LEU A 51 -12.69 -4.19 1.37
C LEU A 51 -11.62 -4.03 0.28
N ASP A 52 -11.42 -2.81 -0.22
CA ASP A 52 -10.52 -2.54 -1.34
C ASP A 52 -9.13 -2.02 -0.90
N TYR A 53 -8.54 -2.65 0.12
CA TYR A 53 -7.18 -2.30 0.55
C TYR A 53 -6.11 -2.58 -0.51
N THR A 54 -6.38 -3.47 -1.46
CA THR A 54 -5.52 -3.72 -2.62
C THR A 54 -5.47 -2.52 -3.55
N GLY A 55 -6.59 -1.84 -3.75
CA GLY A 55 -6.69 -0.63 -4.57
C GLY A 55 -6.17 0.62 -3.85
N GLY A 56 -6.38 0.72 -2.55
CA GLY A 56 -5.90 1.85 -1.76
C GLY A 56 -6.12 1.69 -0.27
N SER A 57 -5.09 1.85 0.53
CA SER A 57 -5.21 1.85 1.99
C SER A 57 -5.89 3.11 2.48
N LEU A 58 -6.77 2.96 3.48
CA LEU A 58 -7.34 4.08 4.20
C LEU A 58 -6.29 4.71 5.12
N TYR A 59 -6.37 6.02 5.28
CA TYR A 59 -5.55 6.74 6.25
C TYR A 59 -6.12 6.60 7.66
N ALA A 60 -5.24 6.50 8.66
CA ALA A 60 -5.60 6.47 10.07
C ALA A 60 -5.86 7.90 10.60
N GLU A 61 -6.74 8.04 11.59
CA GLU A 61 -7.03 9.33 12.26
C GLU A 61 -5.77 9.95 12.86
N SER A 62 -4.93 9.14 13.47
CA SER A 62 -3.66 9.58 14.03
C SER A 62 -2.67 10.12 12.99
N GLN A 63 -2.72 9.62 11.74
CA GLN A 63 -1.88 10.15 10.65
C GLN A 63 -2.31 11.57 10.28
N LEU A 64 -3.62 11.82 10.15
CA LEU A 64 -4.15 13.15 9.86
C LEU A 64 -3.78 14.14 10.97
N ARG A 65 -4.01 13.75 12.22
CA ARG A 65 -3.72 14.60 13.38
C ARG A 65 -2.23 14.97 13.45
N LYS A 66 -1.35 13.98 13.34
CA LYS A 66 0.10 14.21 13.36
C LYS A 66 0.56 15.08 12.19
N HIS A 67 0.00 14.87 11.00
CA HIS A 67 0.32 15.70 9.83
C HIS A 67 -0.16 17.13 10.01
N PHE A 68 -1.37 17.32 10.51
CA PHE A 68 -1.91 18.64 10.81
C PHE A 68 -1.07 19.38 11.88
N GLU A 69 -0.71 18.71 12.95
CA GLU A 69 0.16 19.27 14.01
C GLU A 69 1.53 19.64 13.45
N LEU A 70 2.14 18.78 12.63
CA LEU A 70 3.39 19.07 11.95
C LEU A 70 3.31 20.37 11.15
N MET A 71 2.27 20.51 10.33
CA MET A 71 2.08 21.70 9.48
C MET A 71 1.72 22.95 10.28
N ARG A 72 0.96 22.81 11.37
CA ARG A 72 0.52 23.93 12.20
C ARG A 72 1.64 24.55 13.02
N PHE A 73 2.54 23.73 13.54
CA PHE A 73 3.59 24.18 14.46
C PHE A 73 4.96 24.27 13.82
N GLY A 74 5.17 23.66 12.66
CA GLY A 74 6.42 23.70 11.93
C GLY A 74 6.49 24.82 10.90
N VAL A 75 7.70 25.29 10.65
CA VAL A 75 8.00 26.20 9.52
C VAL A 75 9.02 25.50 8.63
N PHE A 76 8.58 25.13 7.44
CA PHE A 76 9.37 24.29 6.55
C PHE A 76 9.70 25.03 5.25
N GLY A 77 10.98 25.03 4.89
CA GLY A 77 11.49 25.52 3.63
C GLY A 77 11.78 24.41 2.63
N ASN A 78 12.32 24.79 1.49
CA ASN A 78 12.84 23.82 0.53
C ASN A 78 14.04 23.09 1.15
N PRO A 79 14.11 21.75 1.10
CA PRO A 79 15.24 21.00 1.68
C PRO A 79 16.57 21.32 0.98
N HIS A 80 17.68 20.89 1.58
CA HIS A 80 19.04 20.97 1.06
C HIS A 80 19.66 22.40 1.04
N SER A 81 19.17 23.30 1.89
CA SER A 81 19.80 24.59 2.20
C SER A 81 20.14 24.72 3.66
N ALA A 82 21.08 25.61 4.00
CA ALA A 82 21.64 25.71 5.35
C ALA A 82 20.83 26.59 6.33
N ASN A 83 19.70 27.17 5.93
CA ASN A 83 18.85 27.93 6.83
C ASN A 83 17.99 26.99 7.71
N PRO A 84 17.52 27.45 8.89
CA PRO A 84 16.81 26.58 9.84
C PRO A 84 15.58 25.85 9.28
N THR A 85 14.77 26.53 8.45
CA THR A 85 13.54 25.94 7.89
C THR A 85 13.84 24.87 6.85
N SER A 86 14.87 25.05 6.05
CA SER A 86 15.33 24.06 5.06
C SER A 86 16.03 22.87 5.74
N THR A 87 16.82 23.12 6.77
CA THR A 87 17.44 22.05 7.59
C THR A 87 16.37 21.17 8.22
N ALA A 88 15.35 21.77 8.84
CA ALA A 88 14.23 21.02 9.43
C ALA A 88 13.55 20.10 8.40
N MET A 89 13.30 20.58 7.19
CA MET A 89 12.70 19.75 6.13
C MET A 89 13.67 18.67 5.66
N THR A 90 14.95 18.95 5.51
CA THR A 90 15.99 17.96 5.18
C THR A 90 16.00 16.83 6.22
N GLU A 91 15.97 17.16 7.50
CA GLU A 91 15.92 16.17 8.58
C GLU A 91 14.67 15.28 8.52
N HIS A 92 13.50 15.84 8.18
CA HIS A 92 12.28 15.06 7.98
C HIS A 92 12.41 14.08 6.82
N VAL A 93 12.93 14.52 5.67
CA VAL A 93 13.14 13.69 4.50
C VAL A 93 14.12 12.54 4.81
N GLU A 94 15.25 12.85 5.44
CA GLU A 94 16.26 11.85 5.75
C GLU A 94 15.80 10.87 6.85
N ARG A 95 15.00 11.32 7.80
CA ARG A 95 14.35 10.43 8.77
C ARG A 95 13.39 9.46 8.09
N ALA A 96 12.58 9.95 7.14
CA ALA A 96 11.69 9.10 6.35
C ALA A 96 12.48 8.06 5.54
N ARG A 97 13.60 8.44 4.91
CA ARG A 97 14.48 7.49 4.21
C ARG A 97 14.97 6.38 5.13
N ARG A 98 15.54 6.74 6.27
CA ARG A 98 16.04 5.75 7.24
C ARG A 98 14.94 4.85 7.76
N TYR A 99 13.75 5.40 8.00
CA TYR A 99 12.62 4.60 8.47
C TYR A 99 12.19 3.55 7.43
N VAL A 100 12.07 3.94 6.16
CA VAL A 100 11.66 3.01 5.09
C VAL A 100 12.74 1.96 4.84
N LEU A 101 14.03 2.34 4.80
CA LEU A 101 15.13 1.37 4.69
C LEU A 101 15.08 0.36 5.84
N GLY A 102 14.90 0.83 7.08
CA GLY A 102 14.79 -0.03 8.25
C GLY A 102 13.57 -0.96 8.20
N TYR A 103 12.42 -0.47 7.71
CA TYR A 103 11.21 -1.27 7.54
C TYR A 103 11.42 -2.45 6.58
N PHE A 104 12.19 -2.26 5.51
CA PHE A 104 12.53 -3.30 4.54
C PHE A 104 13.81 -4.08 4.88
N ASN A 105 14.42 -3.84 6.05
CA ASN A 105 15.70 -4.42 6.43
C ASN A 105 16.79 -4.22 5.36
N ALA A 106 16.80 -3.06 4.72
CA ALA A 106 17.74 -2.67 3.67
C ALA A 106 18.86 -1.81 4.27
N SER A 107 20.12 -2.25 4.08
CA SER A 107 21.29 -1.49 4.50
C SER A 107 21.45 -0.22 3.68
N ALA A 108 21.75 0.90 4.31
CA ALA A 108 22.09 2.14 3.61
C ALA A 108 23.42 2.08 2.84
N ASP A 109 24.25 1.07 3.10
CA ASP A 109 25.49 0.84 2.35
C ASP A 109 25.23 0.18 0.99
N ASP A 110 24.14 -0.60 0.90
CA ASP A 110 23.80 -1.37 -0.30
C ASP A 110 22.63 -0.76 -1.09
N TYR A 111 21.77 0.06 -0.42
CA TYR A 111 20.52 0.56 -0.99
C TYR A 111 20.38 2.07 -0.86
N ILE A 112 19.84 2.68 -1.89
CA ILE A 112 19.44 4.09 -1.91
C ILE A 112 17.91 4.14 -2.03
N LEU A 113 17.25 4.86 -1.11
CA LEU A 113 15.83 5.14 -1.22
C LEU A 113 15.60 6.42 -2.04
N ALA A 114 14.85 6.31 -3.11
CA ALA A 114 14.40 7.44 -3.91
C ALA A 114 12.88 7.62 -3.78
N PHE A 115 12.42 8.82 -3.43
CA PHE A 115 11.01 9.16 -3.46
C PHE A 115 10.60 9.52 -4.89
N THR A 116 9.45 8.99 -5.32
CA THR A 116 8.82 9.30 -6.61
C THR A 116 7.38 9.81 -6.37
N GLN A 117 6.75 10.34 -7.41
CA GLN A 117 5.38 10.85 -7.30
C GLN A 117 4.36 9.76 -6.91
N ASN A 118 4.58 8.52 -7.36
CA ASN A 118 3.72 7.36 -7.11
C ASN A 118 4.42 6.07 -7.59
N ALA A 119 3.76 4.93 -7.40
CA ALA A 119 4.27 3.63 -7.83
C ALA A 119 4.54 3.56 -9.35
N SER A 120 3.69 4.19 -10.17
CA SER A 120 3.90 4.24 -11.63
C SER A 120 5.18 5.00 -11.99
N GLY A 121 5.49 6.09 -11.30
CA GLY A 121 6.75 6.83 -11.46
C GLY A 121 7.96 6.00 -11.06
N ALA A 122 7.87 5.24 -9.99
CA ALA A 122 8.93 4.32 -9.56
C ALA A 122 9.16 3.21 -10.59
N LEU A 123 8.09 2.58 -11.08
CA LEU A 123 8.18 1.53 -12.10
C LEU A 123 8.67 2.06 -13.45
N LYS A 124 8.30 3.29 -13.81
CA LYS A 124 8.84 3.97 -14.98
C LYS A 124 10.35 4.13 -14.88
N LEU A 125 10.86 4.61 -13.74
CA LEU A 125 12.28 4.75 -13.49
C LEU A 125 13.03 3.42 -13.65
N VAL A 126 12.46 2.32 -13.14
CA VAL A 126 13.01 0.98 -13.34
C VAL A 126 13.02 0.61 -14.82
N GLY A 127 11.91 0.81 -15.54
CA GLY A 127 11.81 0.50 -16.97
C GLY A 127 12.81 1.27 -17.83
N GLU A 128 13.00 2.55 -17.54
CA GLU A 128 13.97 3.42 -18.22
C GLU A 128 15.43 3.01 -17.96
N SER A 129 15.73 2.69 -16.69
CA SER A 129 17.10 2.43 -16.22
C SER A 129 17.56 1.01 -16.48
N PHE A 130 16.64 0.03 -16.54
CA PHE A 130 17.01 -1.37 -16.73
C PHE A 130 17.71 -1.57 -18.09
N PRO A 131 18.85 -2.30 -18.13
CA PRO A 131 19.65 -2.48 -19.33
C PRO A 131 19.07 -3.57 -20.26
N PHE A 132 17.83 -3.41 -20.69
CA PHE A 132 17.27 -4.27 -21.73
C PHE A 132 18.09 -4.20 -23.02
N ALA A 133 18.24 -5.32 -23.69
CA ALA A 133 18.95 -5.44 -24.94
C ALA A 133 18.35 -6.58 -25.80
N PRO A 134 18.69 -6.69 -27.06
CA PRO A 134 18.37 -7.87 -27.86
C PRO A 134 18.86 -9.16 -27.18
N GLY A 135 17.94 -10.14 -27.05
CA GLY A 135 18.17 -11.37 -26.27
C GLY A 135 17.69 -11.33 -24.84
N SER A 136 17.43 -10.14 -24.26
CA SER A 136 16.74 -10.02 -22.96
C SER A 136 15.29 -10.44 -23.09
N ARG A 137 14.72 -10.97 -21.98
CA ARG A 137 13.30 -11.31 -21.88
C ARG A 137 12.67 -10.63 -20.68
N TYR A 138 11.55 -9.94 -20.88
CA TYR A 138 10.69 -9.42 -19.83
C TYR A 138 9.46 -10.33 -19.69
N LEU A 139 9.35 -11.00 -18.53
CA LEU A 139 8.25 -11.92 -18.23
C LEU A 139 7.24 -11.24 -17.31
N LEU A 140 5.96 -11.34 -17.66
CA LEU A 140 4.82 -10.82 -16.94
C LEU A 140 3.83 -11.94 -16.62
N SER A 141 3.06 -11.82 -15.55
CA SER A 141 1.80 -12.54 -15.38
C SER A 141 0.64 -11.76 -16.01
N PHE A 142 -0.51 -12.38 -16.20
CA PHE A 142 -1.66 -11.71 -16.84
C PHE A 142 -2.36 -10.69 -15.94
N ASP A 143 -2.26 -10.83 -14.64
CA ASP A 143 -2.95 -10.02 -13.63
C ASP A 143 -2.15 -8.83 -13.09
N ASN A 144 -1.04 -8.47 -13.73
CA ASN A 144 -0.25 -7.33 -13.30
C ASN A 144 -1.01 -6.01 -13.47
N HIS A 145 -0.83 -5.10 -12.52
CA HIS A 145 -1.27 -3.73 -12.65
C HIS A 145 -0.66 -3.05 -13.89
N ASN A 146 -1.39 -2.13 -14.50
CA ASN A 146 -0.95 -1.45 -15.74
C ASN A 146 0.40 -0.74 -15.62
N SER A 147 0.77 -0.26 -14.44
CA SER A 147 2.08 0.36 -14.21
C SER A 147 3.24 -0.62 -14.42
N VAL A 148 3.06 -1.90 -14.02
CA VAL A 148 4.03 -2.99 -14.27
C VAL A 148 4.03 -3.36 -15.75
N ASN A 149 2.84 -3.47 -16.36
CA ASN A 149 2.70 -3.74 -17.79
C ASN A 149 3.36 -2.66 -18.66
N GLY A 150 3.41 -1.41 -18.19
CA GLY A 150 4.06 -0.29 -18.89
C GLY A 150 5.55 -0.49 -19.15
N ILE A 151 6.25 -1.26 -18.31
CA ILE A 151 7.68 -1.55 -18.47
C ILE A 151 7.97 -2.28 -19.80
N ARG A 152 7.01 -3.03 -20.33
CA ARG A 152 7.15 -3.74 -21.63
C ARG A 152 7.52 -2.82 -22.79
N GLU A 153 7.08 -1.58 -22.76
CA GLU A 153 7.35 -0.63 -23.85
C GLU A 153 8.82 -0.21 -23.83
N PHE A 154 9.42 -0.05 -22.66
CA PHE A 154 10.85 0.17 -22.51
C PHE A 154 11.67 -1.06 -22.93
N ALA A 155 11.21 -2.26 -22.57
CA ALA A 155 11.84 -3.51 -22.96
C ALA A 155 11.85 -3.68 -24.50
N ARG A 156 10.68 -3.48 -25.13
CA ARG A 156 10.53 -3.57 -26.59
C ARG A 156 11.37 -2.53 -27.32
N ALA A 157 11.37 -1.28 -26.85
CA ALA A 157 12.15 -0.21 -27.46
C ALA A 157 13.66 -0.49 -27.46
N LYS A 158 14.14 -1.30 -26.51
CA LYS A 158 15.54 -1.74 -26.40
C LYS A 158 15.79 -3.14 -27.02
N GLY A 159 14.83 -3.68 -27.76
CA GLY A 159 14.97 -4.96 -28.48
C GLY A 159 14.76 -6.23 -27.65
N ALA A 160 14.27 -6.12 -26.42
CA ALA A 160 13.92 -7.27 -25.61
C ALA A 160 12.59 -7.90 -26.03
N THR A 161 12.42 -9.19 -25.79
CA THR A 161 11.16 -9.90 -25.99
C THR A 161 10.29 -9.80 -24.73
N VAL A 162 8.96 -9.68 -24.93
CA VAL A 162 7.99 -9.67 -23.83
C VAL A 162 7.18 -10.96 -23.89
N ALA A 163 7.08 -11.67 -22.78
CA ALA A 163 6.31 -12.89 -22.64
C ALA A 163 5.36 -12.80 -21.43
N TYR A 164 4.26 -13.52 -21.51
CA TYR A 164 3.28 -13.64 -20.43
C TYR A 164 3.23 -15.07 -19.92
N ALA A 165 3.35 -15.23 -18.59
CA ALA A 165 3.13 -16.50 -17.93
C ALA A 165 1.60 -16.65 -17.68
N PRO A 166 0.99 -17.78 -18.10
CA PRO A 166 -0.40 -18.05 -17.75
C PRO A 166 -0.55 -18.27 -16.25
N LEU A 167 -1.64 -17.76 -15.69
CA LEU A 167 -2.04 -18.08 -14.33
C LEU A 167 -2.86 -19.37 -14.36
N VAL A 168 -2.40 -20.37 -13.66
CA VAL A 168 -3.18 -21.59 -13.38
C VAL A 168 -3.85 -21.40 -12.03
N MET A 169 -5.18 -21.13 -12.06
CA MET A 169 -5.97 -21.02 -10.83
C MET A 169 -6.30 -22.42 -10.32
N PRO A 170 -5.80 -22.84 -9.14
CA PRO A 170 -6.20 -24.12 -8.56
C PRO A 170 -7.70 -24.14 -8.31
N GLY A 171 -8.42 -25.08 -8.92
CA GLY A 171 -9.85 -25.30 -8.69
C GLY A 171 -10.84 -24.62 -9.64
N LEU A 172 -10.37 -23.98 -10.71
CA LEU A 172 -11.19 -23.50 -11.82
C LEU A 172 -10.97 -24.41 -13.06
N ASN A 173 -11.32 -25.68 -12.96
CA ASN A 173 -11.49 -26.62 -14.06
C ASN A 173 -12.98 -26.92 -14.24
#